data_d103456a654adfcdf228d3659731f326
#
_entry.id   d103456a654adfcdf228d3659731f326
#
_cell.length_a   1.000
_cell.length_b   1.000
_cell.length_c   1.000
_cell.angle_alpha   90.00
_cell.angle_beta   90.00
_cell.angle_gamma   90.00
#
_symmetry.space_group_name_H-M   'P 1'
#
loop_
_entity.id
_entity.type
_entity.pdbx_description
1 polymer ?
#
loop_
_entity_poly.entity_id
_entity_poly.type
_entity_poly.pdbx_seq_one_letter_code
_entity_poly.pdbx_strand_id
1 'polypeptide(L)'
;MSISIGKQIRTLRQRKGVTQEAMAEVLGVSAQAISKWENSVTTPDIELLPKLAIYFGVKIDELFQIPKEQEYERIQNIIWDFVPVRDEEMTGIEGFLKEALREDPYDAEASALLAGVYNWQAARAHKKAIACAKEGLEKNPAYRSLHVQLQEAMGAIVGDGYWDNHHEVIQYYKEFYEKNPDSQFALFTLLDNLITDHRYDEAEELLAGARQKKNQVAYLTYEGYIRLGRGNREGALACFDRAIEQAPDDWVRWCFRGDLYCRLGRTEEAIADYWKSYEMQEKPRIVDGLLSLAQIYEQQKEYAQEIRVWEAYLENLREDYHTISGPHIEEIRRRIASLEKKIM
;
A
#
# COMPACT_ATOMS: atom_id res chain seq x y z
N MET A 1 -3.74 -21.63 -11.21
CA MET A 1 -4.09 -21.90 -12.63
C MET A 1 -2.82 -21.86 -13.46
N SER A 2 -2.65 -22.79 -14.42
CA SER A 2 -1.41 -22.82 -15.23
C SER A 2 -1.43 -21.73 -16.30
N ILE A 3 -0.33 -21.02 -16.46
CA ILE A 3 -0.08 -20.08 -17.57
C ILE A 3 -0.27 -20.84 -18.88
N SER A 4 -1.25 -20.43 -19.69
CA SER A 4 -1.61 -21.16 -20.92
C SER A 4 -0.97 -20.53 -22.15
N ILE A 5 0.32 -20.87 -22.40
CA ILE A 5 0.99 -20.51 -23.66
C ILE A 5 0.26 -21.11 -24.87
N GLY A 6 -0.38 -22.27 -24.74
CA GLY A 6 -1.02 -22.99 -25.85
C GLY A 6 -2.17 -22.22 -26.48
N LYS A 7 -3.05 -21.63 -25.68
CA LYS A 7 -4.16 -20.78 -26.17
C LYS A 7 -3.63 -19.56 -26.94
N GLN A 8 -2.56 -18.95 -26.46
CA GLN A 8 -1.98 -17.78 -27.09
C GLN A 8 -1.33 -18.15 -28.44
N ILE A 9 -0.58 -19.25 -28.49
CA ILE A 9 -0.03 -19.78 -29.75
C ILE A 9 -1.14 -19.97 -30.78
N ARG A 10 -2.27 -20.59 -30.37
CA ARG A 10 -3.43 -20.79 -31.27
C ARG A 10 -3.99 -19.46 -31.78
N THR A 11 -4.17 -18.50 -30.89
CA THR A 11 -4.69 -17.16 -31.23
C THR A 11 -3.77 -16.45 -32.22
N LEU A 12 -2.46 -16.43 -31.94
CA LEU A 12 -1.46 -15.79 -32.81
C LEU A 12 -1.38 -16.48 -34.17
N ARG A 13 -1.41 -17.82 -34.21
CA ARG A 13 -1.45 -18.58 -35.47
C ARG A 13 -2.67 -18.26 -36.30
N GLN A 14 -3.86 -18.22 -35.67
CA GLN A 14 -5.11 -17.86 -36.36
C GLN A 14 -5.09 -16.44 -36.91
N ARG A 15 -4.58 -15.48 -36.12
CA ARG A 15 -4.40 -14.09 -36.58
C ARG A 15 -3.45 -14.01 -37.79
N LYS A 16 -2.42 -14.86 -37.83
CA LYS A 16 -1.48 -14.94 -38.97
C LYS A 16 -2.07 -15.67 -40.16
N GLY A 17 -3.21 -16.36 -40.02
CA GLY A 17 -3.91 -17.07 -41.09
C GLY A 17 -3.20 -18.32 -41.57
N VAL A 18 -2.38 -18.97 -40.71
CA VAL A 18 -1.59 -20.16 -41.11
C VAL A 18 -2.12 -21.44 -40.44
N THR A 19 -1.88 -22.59 -41.10
CA THR A 19 -2.25 -23.91 -40.56
C THR A 19 -1.22 -24.40 -39.55
N GLN A 20 -1.55 -25.43 -38.76
CA GLN A 20 -0.61 -26.07 -37.83
C GLN A 20 0.57 -26.69 -38.58
N GLU A 21 0.34 -27.27 -39.75
CA GLU A 21 1.36 -27.88 -40.63
C GLU A 21 2.33 -26.80 -41.11
N ALA A 22 1.86 -25.69 -41.66
CA ALA A 22 2.71 -24.62 -42.15
C ALA A 22 3.56 -24.00 -41.02
N MET A 23 3.01 -23.84 -39.85
CA MET A 23 3.75 -23.38 -38.67
C MET A 23 4.81 -24.39 -38.23
N ALA A 24 4.46 -25.67 -38.20
CA ALA A 24 5.36 -26.77 -37.83
C ALA A 24 6.61 -26.86 -38.75
N GLU A 25 6.40 -26.70 -40.05
CA GLU A 25 7.46 -26.68 -41.04
C GLU A 25 8.47 -25.57 -40.76
N VAL A 26 8.01 -24.34 -40.50
CA VAL A 26 8.87 -23.19 -40.22
C VAL A 26 9.64 -23.33 -38.92
N LEU A 27 9.00 -23.90 -37.88
CA LEU A 27 9.63 -24.07 -36.57
C LEU A 27 10.51 -25.31 -36.45
N GLY A 28 10.44 -26.23 -37.43
CA GLY A 28 11.19 -27.48 -37.43
C GLY A 28 10.66 -28.51 -36.44
N VAL A 29 9.34 -28.52 -36.21
CA VAL A 29 8.63 -29.45 -35.30
C VAL A 29 7.54 -30.20 -36.02
N SER A 30 6.89 -31.18 -35.38
CA SER A 30 5.75 -31.88 -35.99
C SER A 30 4.43 -31.09 -35.79
N ALA A 31 3.50 -31.21 -36.75
CA ALA A 31 2.15 -30.65 -36.59
C ALA A 31 1.44 -31.19 -35.36
N GLN A 32 1.73 -32.44 -34.97
CA GLN A 32 1.20 -33.00 -33.70
C GLN A 32 1.72 -32.26 -32.47
N ALA A 33 2.99 -31.79 -32.49
CA ALA A 33 3.54 -31.00 -31.39
C ALA A 33 2.78 -29.68 -31.27
N ILE A 34 2.58 -28.95 -32.39
CA ILE A 34 1.77 -27.72 -32.38
C ILE A 34 0.36 -27.99 -31.86
N SER A 35 -0.32 -29.05 -32.32
CA SER A 35 -1.65 -29.41 -31.83
C SER A 35 -1.67 -29.71 -30.33
N LYS A 36 -0.66 -30.39 -29.78
CA LYS A 36 -0.53 -30.65 -28.33
C LYS A 36 -0.32 -29.35 -27.55
N TRP A 37 0.49 -28.43 -28.06
CA TRP A 37 0.70 -27.12 -27.43
C TRP A 37 -0.61 -26.32 -27.38
N GLU A 38 -1.30 -26.18 -28.54
CA GLU A 38 -2.54 -25.44 -28.65
C GLU A 38 -3.70 -25.99 -27.78
N ASN A 39 -3.67 -27.29 -27.53
CA ASN A 39 -4.63 -27.96 -26.64
C ASN A 39 -4.11 -28.08 -25.18
N SER A 40 -2.99 -27.42 -24.84
CA SER A 40 -2.40 -27.43 -23.51
C SER A 40 -2.08 -28.82 -22.95
N VAL A 41 -1.84 -29.81 -23.85
CA VAL A 41 -1.41 -31.18 -23.48
C VAL A 41 0.07 -31.20 -23.14
N THR A 42 0.87 -30.42 -23.89
CA THR A 42 2.30 -30.16 -23.62
C THR A 42 2.62 -28.71 -23.86
N THR A 43 3.75 -28.24 -23.36
CA THR A 43 4.29 -26.90 -23.64
C THR A 43 5.43 -26.97 -24.66
N PRO A 44 5.67 -25.90 -25.43
CA PRO A 44 6.91 -25.78 -26.20
C PRO A 44 8.14 -25.85 -25.29
N ASP A 45 9.23 -26.37 -25.84
CA ASP A 45 10.54 -26.26 -25.20
C ASP A 45 10.93 -24.79 -25.05
N ILE A 46 11.62 -24.45 -23.97
CA ILE A 46 12.07 -23.10 -23.68
C ILE A 46 12.96 -22.52 -24.80
N GLU A 47 13.72 -23.38 -25.46
CA GLU A 47 14.58 -23.01 -26.59
C GLU A 47 13.79 -22.60 -27.85
N LEU A 48 12.51 -23.01 -27.94
CA LEU A 48 11.63 -22.62 -29.05
C LEU A 48 10.92 -21.31 -28.83
N LEU A 49 10.86 -20.78 -27.60
CA LEU A 49 10.17 -19.52 -27.30
C LEU A 49 10.68 -18.32 -28.09
N PRO A 50 12.02 -18.12 -28.25
CA PRO A 50 12.54 -17.06 -29.11
C PRO A 50 12.11 -17.21 -30.58
N LYS A 51 12.11 -18.45 -31.10
CA LYS A 51 11.67 -18.73 -32.47
C LYS A 51 10.19 -18.46 -32.69
N LEU A 52 9.34 -18.83 -31.71
CA LEU A 52 7.92 -18.54 -31.71
C LEU A 52 7.66 -17.03 -31.69
N ALA A 53 8.35 -16.29 -30.82
CA ALA A 53 8.23 -14.84 -30.74
C ALA A 53 8.61 -14.16 -32.07
N ILE A 54 9.74 -14.55 -32.65
CA ILE A 54 10.17 -14.06 -33.99
C ILE A 54 9.14 -14.43 -35.05
N TYR A 55 8.67 -15.68 -35.05
CA TYR A 55 7.72 -16.17 -36.06
C TYR A 55 6.40 -15.37 -36.02
N PHE A 56 5.92 -15.05 -34.85
CA PHE A 56 4.70 -14.26 -34.68
C PHE A 56 4.91 -12.74 -34.75
N GLY A 57 6.16 -12.27 -34.64
CA GLY A 57 6.49 -10.83 -34.57
C GLY A 57 6.08 -10.18 -33.25
N VAL A 58 6.16 -10.94 -32.16
CA VAL A 58 5.80 -10.51 -30.80
C VAL A 58 7.01 -10.66 -29.85
N LYS A 59 6.94 -10.09 -28.65
CA LYS A 59 7.90 -10.34 -27.59
C LYS A 59 7.65 -11.73 -26.98
N ILE A 60 8.67 -12.31 -26.33
CA ILE A 60 8.54 -13.62 -25.65
C ILE A 60 7.44 -13.57 -24.58
N ASP A 61 7.35 -12.48 -23.84
CA ASP A 61 6.34 -12.28 -22.79
C ASP A 61 4.91 -12.32 -23.36
N GLU A 62 4.72 -11.84 -24.59
CA GLU A 62 3.41 -11.83 -25.27
C GLU A 62 2.96 -13.22 -25.73
N LEU A 63 3.83 -14.24 -25.65
CA LEU A 63 3.47 -15.64 -25.86
C LEU A 63 2.71 -16.24 -24.66
N PHE A 64 2.75 -15.58 -23.51
CA PHE A 64 2.11 -16.02 -22.30
C PHE A 64 0.86 -15.18 -22.05
N GLN A 65 -0.29 -15.85 -21.93
CA GLN A 65 -1.47 -15.20 -21.35
C GLN A 65 -1.35 -15.29 -19.84
N ILE A 66 -0.99 -14.19 -19.21
CA ILE A 66 -1.04 -14.06 -17.77
C ILE A 66 -2.53 -13.89 -17.41
N PRO A 67 -3.11 -14.73 -16.53
CA PRO A 67 -4.47 -14.52 -16.04
C PRO A 67 -4.59 -13.11 -15.41
N LYS A 68 -5.76 -12.50 -15.56
CA LYS A 68 -6.06 -11.15 -15.06
C LYS A 68 -5.72 -11.00 -13.57
N GLU A 69 -6.02 -12.02 -12.78
CA GLU A 69 -5.79 -12.08 -11.35
C GLU A 69 -4.29 -12.04 -11.00
N GLN A 70 -3.45 -12.73 -11.79
CA GLN A 70 -1.98 -12.71 -11.60
C GLN A 70 -1.38 -11.37 -12.02
N GLU A 71 -1.93 -10.73 -13.05
CA GLU A 71 -1.50 -9.38 -13.42
C GLU A 71 -1.88 -8.36 -12.35
N TYR A 72 -3.05 -8.50 -11.72
CA TYR A 72 -3.44 -7.70 -10.57
C TYR A 72 -2.48 -7.88 -9.39
N GLU A 73 -2.14 -9.12 -9.05
CA GLU A 73 -1.15 -9.43 -8.01
C GLU A 73 0.23 -8.81 -8.33
N ARG A 74 0.68 -8.89 -9.59
CA ARG A 74 1.92 -8.25 -10.03
C ARG A 74 1.87 -6.73 -9.85
N ILE A 75 0.77 -6.09 -10.26
CA ILE A 75 0.58 -4.64 -10.13
C ILE A 75 0.54 -4.24 -8.68
N GLN A 76 -0.15 -4.98 -7.83
CA GLN A 76 -0.22 -4.74 -6.39
C GLN A 76 1.17 -4.79 -5.75
N ASN A 77 1.98 -5.79 -6.09
CA ASN A 77 3.36 -5.89 -5.61
C ASN A 77 4.23 -4.70 -6.06
N ILE A 78 4.07 -4.23 -7.30
CA ILE A 78 4.76 -3.02 -7.79
C ILE A 78 4.39 -1.80 -6.96
N ILE A 79 3.10 -1.61 -6.65
CA ILE A 79 2.60 -0.47 -5.90
C ILE A 79 3.09 -0.53 -4.45
N TRP A 80 3.00 -1.68 -3.79
CA TRP A 80 3.36 -1.84 -2.37
C TRP A 80 4.86 -1.77 -2.13
N ASP A 81 5.65 -2.42 -2.97
CA ASP A 81 7.11 -2.42 -2.82
C ASP A 81 7.78 -1.19 -3.45
N PHE A 82 7.00 -0.26 -3.99
CA PHE A 82 7.52 0.91 -4.74
C PHE A 82 8.60 0.50 -5.75
N VAL A 83 8.38 -0.63 -6.44
CA VAL A 83 9.32 -1.14 -7.42
C VAL A 83 9.56 -0.09 -8.51
N PRO A 84 10.80 0.29 -8.81
CA PRO A 84 11.07 1.24 -9.89
C PRO A 84 10.67 0.61 -11.23
N VAL A 85 9.60 1.11 -11.82
CA VAL A 85 9.19 0.75 -13.18
C VAL A 85 9.44 1.91 -14.13
N ARG A 86 9.69 1.58 -15.40
CA ARG A 86 9.86 2.56 -16.47
C ARG A 86 8.51 3.22 -16.79
N ASP A 87 8.55 4.45 -17.29
CA ASP A 87 7.34 5.21 -17.60
C ASP A 87 6.46 4.50 -18.66
N GLU A 88 7.09 3.81 -19.62
CA GLU A 88 6.42 3.00 -20.65
C GLU A 88 5.68 1.80 -20.03
N GLU A 89 6.29 1.12 -19.08
CA GLU A 89 5.68 0.00 -18.37
C GLU A 89 4.50 0.48 -17.50
N MET A 90 4.66 1.61 -16.82
CA MET A 90 3.58 2.21 -16.03
C MET A 90 2.39 2.61 -16.91
N THR A 91 2.66 3.15 -18.12
CA THR A 91 1.61 3.45 -19.11
C THR A 91 0.90 2.17 -19.56
N GLY A 92 1.63 1.06 -19.72
CA GLY A 92 1.05 -0.25 -20.04
C GLY A 92 0.13 -0.77 -18.94
N ILE A 93 0.56 -0.67 -17.68
CA ILE A 93 -0.24 -1.05 -16.50
C ILE A 93 -1.53 -0.22 -16.44
N GLU A 94 -1.43 1.10 -16.59
CA GLU A 94 -2.59 1.99 -16.60
C GLU A 94 -3.56 1.63 -17.73
N GLY A 95 -3.04 1.36 -18.93
CA GLY A 95 -3.83 0.93 -20.08
C GLY A 95 -4.56 -0.39 -19.83
N PHE A 96 -3.91 -1.38 -19.24
CA PHE A 96 -4.48 -2.68 -18.89
C PHE A 96 -5.64 -2.53 -17.89
N LEU A 97 -5.45 -1.75 -16.82
CA LEU A 97 -6.49 -1.53 -15.81
C LEU A 97 -7.70 -0.75 -16.37
N LYS A 98 -7.46 0.24 -17.22
CA LYS A 98 -8.54 0.96 -17.91
C LYS A 98 -9.34 0.06 -18.86
N GLU A 99 -8.67 -0.88 -19.53
CA GLU A 99 -9.37 -1.86 -20.37
C GLU A 99 -10.20 -2.83 -19.53
N ALA A 100 -9.65 -3.32 -18.43
CA ALA A 100 -10.39 -4.16 -17.48
C ALA A 100 -11.67 -3.47 -16.97
N LEU A 101 -11.61 -2.17 -16.69
CA LEU A 101 -12.77 -1.37 -16.28
C LEU A 101 -13.76 -1.06 -17.42
N ARG A 102 -13.34 -1.09 -18.69
CA ARG A 102 -14.27 -1.01 -19.81
C ARG A 102 -15.03 -2.32 -20.01
N GLU A 103 -14.36 -3.47 -19.78
CA GLU A 103 -14.99 -4.78 -19.85
C GLU A 103 -15.95 -5.02 -18.68
N ASP A 104 -15.54 -4.65 -17.46
CA ASP A 104 -16.36 -4.70 -16.24
C ASP A 104 -16.24 -3.40 -15.43
N PRO A 105 -17.19 -2.46 -15.58
CA PRO A 105 -17.19 -1.22 -14.80
C PRO A 105 -17.35 -1.38 -13.29
N TYR A 106 -17.75 -2.58 -12.82
CA TYR A 106 -17.91 -2.89 -11.40
C TYR A 106 -16.73 -3.62 -10.80
N ASP A 107 -15.64 -3.81 -11.55
CA ASP A 107 -14.41 -4.40 -11.04
C ASP A 107 -13.75 -3.50 -10.00
N ALA A 108 -14.07 -3.77 -8.73
CA ALA A 108 -13.58 -3.00 -7.60
C ALA A 108 -12.05 -3.13 -7.43
N GLU A 109 -11.48 -4.29 -7.77
CA GLU A 109 -10.04 -4.55 -7.68
C GLU A 109 -9.28 -3.73 -8.73
N ALA A 110 -9.75 -3.73 -9.99
CA ALA A 110 -9.18 -2.88 -11.04
C ALA A 110 -9.24 -1.40 -10.68
N SER A 111 -10.36 -0.95 -10.09
CA SER A 111 -10.53 0.44 -9.64
C SER A 111 -9.55 0.79 -8.52
N ALA A 112 -9.40 -0.08 -7.53
CA ALA A 112 -8.46 0.11 -6.43
C ALA A 112 -7.01 0.14 -6.90
N LEU A 113 -6.63 -0.78 -7.79
CA LEU A 113 -5.29 -0.83 -8.38
C LEU A 113 -4.98 0.41 -9.23
N LEU A 114 -5.94 0.88 -10.03
CA LEU A 114 -5.76 2.09 -10.82
C LEU A 114 -5.59 3.34 -9.95
N ALA A 115 -6.36 3.46 -8.88
CA ALA A 115 -6.16 4.51 -7.87
C ALA A 115 -4.79 4.39 -7.20
N GLY A 116 -4.35 3.17 -6.87
CA GLY A 116 -3.01 2.88 -6.35
C GLY A 116 -1.89 3.29 -7.30
N VAL A 117 -2.04 3.03 -8.60
CA VAL A 117 -1.09 3.49 -9.65
C VAL A 117 -0.96 5.01 -9.64
N TYR A 118 -2.07 5.75 -9.59
CA TYR A 118 -2.01 7.21 -9.53
C TYR A 118 -1.37 7.74 -8.25
N ASN A 119 -1.68 7.13 -7.10
CA ASN A 119 -1.03 7.47 -5.83
C ASN A 119 0.49 7.18 -5.88
N TRP A 120 0.90 6.05 -6.49
CA TRP A 120 2.31 5.71 -6.69
C TRP A 120 3.01 6.75 -7.58
N GLN A 121 2.39 7.18 -8.67
CA GLN A 121 2.92 8.23 -9.56
C GLN A 121 3.06 9.55 -8.81
N ALA A 122 2.08 9.96 -8.02
CA ALA A 122 2.10 11.15 -7.19
C ALA A 122 3.25 11.10 -6.16
N ALA A 123 3.40 9.99 -5.44
CA ALA A 123 4.48 9.80 -4.47
C ALA A 123 5.88 9.89 -5.12
N ARG A 124 6.03 9.32 -6.33
CA ARG A 124 7.26 9.45 -7.12
C ARG A 124 7.54 10.88 -7.56
N ALA A 125 6.49 11.62 -7.95
CA ALA A 125 6.62 13.04 -8.29
C ALA A 125 7.02 13.87 -7.06
N HIS A 126 6.43 13.62 -5.90
CA HIS A 126 6.80 14.27 -4.63
C HIS A 126 8.27 14.00 -4.26
N LYS A 127 8.76 12.75 -4.37
CA LYS A 127 10.19 12.43 -4.14
C LYS A 127 11.12 13.25 -5.04
N LYS A 128 10.77 13.43 -6.33
CA LYS A 128 11.54 14.28 -7.26
C LYS A 128 11.49 15.76 -6.87
N ALA A 129 10.32 16.25 -6.47
CA ALA A 129 10.14 17.63 -6.02
C ALA A 129 10.96 17.92 -4.76
N ILE A 130 10.96 17.01 -3.77
CA ILE A 130 11.77 17.11 -2.54
C ILE A 130 13.25 17.20 -2.88
N ALA A 131 13.75 16.32 -3.76
CA ALA A 131 15.16 16.30 -4.15
C ALA A 131 15.56 17.62 -4.84
N CYS A 132 14.76 18.08 -5.79
CA CYS A 132 14.99 19.33 -6.51
C CYS A 132 14.96 20.55 -5.57
N ALA A 133 13.98 20.63 -4.66
CA ALA A 133 13.87 21.73 -3.72
C ALA A 133 15.04 21.76 -2.73
N LYS A 134 15.48 20.60 -2.21
CA LYS A 134 16.65 20.50 -1.32
C LYS A 134 17.92 20.96 -2.02
N GLU A 135 18.19 20.48 -3.25
CA GLU A 135 19.35 20.91 -4.04
C GLU A 135 19.33 22.44 -4.30
N GLY A 136 18.14 22.98 -4.60
CA GLY A 136 17.98 24.42 -4.78
C GLY A 136 18.26 25.22 -3.51
N LEU A 137 17.85 24.73 -2.33
CA LEU A 137 18.07 25.35 -1.03
C LEU A 137 19.54 25.31 -0.59
N GLU A 138 20.31 24.28 -0.96
CA GLU A 138 21.75 24.25 -0.73
C GLU A 138 22.46 25.45 -1.39
N LYS A 139 21.96 25.87 -2.56
CA LYS A 139 22.52 27.00 -3.33
C LYS A 139 21.92 28.36 -2.93
N ASN A 140 20.63 28.35 -2.56
CA ASN A 140 19.85 29.56 -2.28
C ASN A 140 18.98 29.35 -1.01
N PRO A 141 19.59 29.32 0.20
CA PRO A 141 18.86 28.91 1.42
C PRO A 141 17.74 29.89 1.84
N ALA A 142 17.77 31.13 1.37
CA ALA A 142 16.75 32.13 1.69
C ALA A 142 15.63 32.24 0.63
N TYR A 143 15.62 31.39 -0.42
CA TYR A 143 14.65 31.52 -1.49
C TYR A 143 13.30 30.91 -1.10
N ARG A 144 12.35 31.78 -0.73
CA ARG A 144 11.04 31.42 -0.14
C ARG A 144 10.29 30.35 -0.92
N SER A 145 10.23 30.45 -2.25
CA SER A 145 9.46 29.52 -3.06
C SER A 145 9.97 28.08 -2.96
N LEU A 146 11.29 27.86 -2.77
CA LEU A 146 11.83 26.51 -2.57
C LEU A 146 11.39 25.90 -1.24
N HIS A 147 11.31 26.72 -0.17
CA HIS A 147 10.77 26.25 1.11
C HIS A 147 9.29 25.89 1.00
N VAL A 148 8.48 26.67 0.27
CA VAL A 148 7.07 26.36 0.02
C VAL A 148 6.93 25.05 -0.72
N GLN A 149 7.65 24.88 -1.85
CA GLN A 149 7.58 23.64 -2.65
C GLN A 149 8.09 22.40 -1.88
N LEU A 150 9.11 22.58 -1.03
CA LEU A 150 9.60 21.49 -0.18
C LEU A 150 8.54 21.05 0.83
N GLN A 151 7.91 22.00 1.52
CA GLN A 151 6.86 21.74 2.50
C GLN A 151 5.66 21.04 1.84
N GLU A 152 5.20 21.54 0.69
CA GLU A 152 4.10 20.95 -0.07
C GLU A 152 4.41 19.50 -0.47
N ALA A 153 5.60 19.25 -1.04
CA ALA A 153 6.00 17.91 -1.45
C ALA A 153 6.24 16.95 -0.28
N MET A 154 6.51 17.44 0.93
CA MET A 154 6.64 16.64 2.16
C MET A 154 5.30 16.46 2.90
N GLY A 155 4.20 16.99 2.38
CA GLY A 155 2.89 16.92 3.03
C GLY A 155 2.79 17.74 4.30
N ALA A 156 3.64 18.77 4.46
CA ALA A 156 3.58 19.68 5.59
C ALA A 156 2.47 20.72 5.40
N ILE A 157 2.00 21.30 6.49
CA ILE A 157 1.01 22.37 6.45
C ILE A 157 1.62 23.62 5.81
N VAL A 158 1.03 24.11 4.72
CA VAL A 158 1.43 25.31 4.01
C VAL A 158 0.29 26.33 4.10
N GLY A 159 0.46 27.32 4.99
CA GLY A 159 -0.51 28.41 5.13
C GLY A 159 -1.65 28.14 6.09
N ASP A 160 -2.65 29.04 6.08
CA ASP A 160 -3.76 29.07 7.04
C ASP A 160 -4.98 28.25 6.63
N GLY A 161 -4.79 27.21 5.81
CA GLY A 161 -5.85 26.35 5.28
C GLY A 161 -6.48 25.44 6.35
N TYR A 162 -6.81 26.00 7.52
CA TYR A 162 -7.35 25.25 8.67
C TYR A 162 -8.61 24.42 8.34
N TRP A 163 -9.43 24.90 7.39
CA TRP A 163 -10.64 24.23 6.92
C TRP A 163 -10.47 23.49 5.58
N ASP A 164 -9.36 23.70 4.88
CA ASP A 164 -9.22 23.22 3.50
C ASP A 164 -8.68 21.79 3.40
N ASN A 165 -7.93 21.32 4.40
CA ASN A 165 -7.22 20.03 4.29
C ASN A 165 -8.14 18.80 4.31
N HIS A 166 -9.30 18.90 5.01
CA HIS A 166 -10.20 17.77 5.18
C HIS A 166 -11.64 18.05 4.71
N HIS A 167 -11.95 19.30 4.36
CA HIS A 167 -13.32 19.73 4.06
C HIS A 167 -13.95 18.89 2.92
N GLU A 168 -13.28 18.74 1.80
CA GLU A 168 -13.80 18.00 0.64
C GLU A 168 -14.01 16.53 0.97
N VAL A 169 -13.05 15.90 1.68
CA VAL A 169 -13.14 14.50 2.11
C VAL A 169 -14.32 14.33 3.08
N ILE A 170 -14.47 15.22 4.05
CA ILE A 170 -15.58 15.19 5.02
C ILE A 170 -16.91 15.32 4.29
N GLN A 171 -17.04 16.26 3.35
CA GLN A 171 -18.26 16.45 2.60
C GLN A 171 -18.62 15.21 1.77
N TYR A 172 -17.65 14.66 1.05
CA TYR A 172 -17.82 13.43 0.28
C TYR A 172 -18.30 12.27 1.16
N TYR A 173 -17.63 12.02 2.31
CA TYR A 173 -17.99 10.89 3.17
C TYR A 173 -19.27 11.09 3.94
N LYS A 174 -19.71 12.33 4.23
CA LYS A 174 -21.05 12.61 4.75
C LYS A 174 -22.12 12.13 3.78
N GLU A 175 -22.05 12.57 2.52
CA GLU A 175 -22.99 12.16 1.48
C GLU A 175 -22.93 10.65 1.18
N PHE A 176 -21.72 10.09 1.20
CA PHE A 176 -21.53 8.66 0.97
C PHE A 176 -22.15 7.83 2.10
N TYR A 177 -21.90 8.22 3.37
CA TYR A 177 -22.43 7.51 4.54
C TYR A 177 -23.95 7.64 4.67
N GLU A 178 -24.54 8.78 4.30
CA GLU A 178 -25.99 8.93 4.21
C GLU A 178 -26.64 7.92 3.26
N LYS A 179 -25.99 7.66 2.10
CA LYS A 179 -26.45 6.68 1.12
C LYS A 179 -26.11 5.23 1.51
N ASN A 180 -25.08 5.03 2.31
CA ASN A 180 -24.55 3.72 2.68
C ASN A 180 -24.35 3.62 4.21
N PRO A 181 -25.44 3.71 5.01
CA PRO A 181 -25.34 3.81 6.48
C PRO A 181 -24.78 2.56 7.16
N ASP A 182 -24.69 1.43 6.46
CA ASP A 182 -24.12 0.18 6.96
C ASP A 182 -22.63 0.04 6.65
N SER A 183 -22.05 0.97 5.88
CA SER A 183 -20.62 0.99 5.60
C SER A 183 -19.81 1.45 6.81
N GLN A 184 -19.23 0.50 7.52
CA GLN A 184 -18.37 0.76 8.67
C GLN A 184 -17.10 1.54 8.29
N PHE A 185 -16.51 1.24 7.13
CA PHE A 185 -15.35 1.97 6.65
C PHE A 185 -15.66 3.43 6.34
N ALA A 186 -16.82 3.73 5.74
CA ALA A 186 -17.23 5.11 5.50
C ALA A 186 -17.43 5.88 6.81
N LEU A 187 -18.03 5.26 7.84
CA LEU A 187 -18.17 5.83 9.16
C LEU A 187 -16.80 6.15 9.78
N PHE A 188 -15.88 5.20 9.76
CA PHE A 188 -14.55 5.39 10.36
C PHE A 188 -13.75 6.45 9.63
N THR A 189 -13.73 6.42 8.29
CA THR A 189 -13.06 7.47 7.49
C THR A 189 -13.63 8.86 7.78
N LEU A 190 -14.96 8.97 7.93
CA LEU A 190 -15.59 10.25 8.28
C LEU A 190 -15.19 10.71 9.69
N LEU A 191 -15.19 9.81 10.68
CA LEU A 191 -14.76 10.11 12.05
C LEU A 191 -13.31 10.53 12.11
N ASP A 192 -12.41 9.83 11.42
CA ASP A 192 -10.97 10.15 11.35
C ASP A 192 -10.75 11.57 10.83
N ASN A 193 -11.43 11.94 9.75
CA ASN A 193 -11.29 13.27 9.16
C ASN A 193 -11.94 14.37 10.01
N LEU A 194 -13.10 14.13 10.62
CA LEU A 194 -13.73 15.07 11.53
C LEU A 194 -12.87 15.35 12.77
N ILE A 195 -12.27 14.30 13.36
CA ILE A 195 -11.41 14.43 14.53
C ILE A 195 -10.11 15.17 14.18
N THR A 196 -9.51 14.85 13.04
CA THR A 196 -8.28 15.50 12.56
C THR A 196 -8.52 16.97 12.23
N ASP A 197 -9.70 17.30 11.72
CA ASP A 197 -10.16 18.68 11.44
C ASP A 197 -10.70 19.41 12.69
N HIS A 198 -10.55 18.82 13.89
CA HIS A 198 -11.02 19.37 15.19
C HIS A 198 -12.53 19.60 15.27
N ARG A 199 -13.33 18.93 14.45
CA ARG A 199 -14.79 19.03 14.41
C ARG A 199 -15.43 18.02 15.38
N TYR A 200 -15.04 18.15 16.66
CA TYR A 200 -15.38 17.16 17.70
C TYR A 200 -16.87 17.04 17.99
N ASP A 201 -17.63 18.11 17.83
CA ASP A 201 -19.08 18.08 18.08
C ASP A 201 -19.79 17.24 17.01
N GLU A 202 -19.41 17.40 15.74
CA GLU A 202 -19.94 16.61 14.65
C GLU A 202 -19.52 15.14 14.75
N ALA A 203 -18.26 14.89 15.14
CA ALA A 203 -17.77 13.53 15.36
C ALA A 203 -18.53 12.83 16.51
N GLU A 204 -18.83 13.53 17.60
CA GLU A 204 -19.58 12.99 18.73
C GLU A 204 -21.04 12.69 18.36
N GLU A 205 -21.70 13.58 17.62
CA GLU A 205 -23.07 13.38 17.12
C GLU A 205 -23.14 12.16 16.18
N LEU A 206 -22.22 12.06 15.24
CA LEU A 206 -22.10 10.92 14.33
C LEU A 206 -21.89 9.61 15.10
N LEU A 207 -20.98 9.61 16.07
CA LEU A 207 -20.67 8.45 16.90
C LEU A 207 -21.88 8.03 17.74
N ALA A 208 -22.63 8.98 18.31
CA ALA A 208 -23.82 8.71 19.08
C ALA A 208 -24.91 8.02 18.23
N GLY A 209 -25.09 8.45 16.99
CA GLY A 209 -25.99 7.81 16.02
C GLY A 209 -25.58 6.39 15.64
N ALA A 210 -24.28 6.13 15.58
CA ALA A 210 -23.72 4.83 15.21
C ALA A 210 -23.72 3.79 16.34
N ARG A 211 -23.77 4.19 17.61
CA ARG A 211 -23.68 3.31 18.80
C ARG A 211 -24.74 2.21 18.89
N GLN A 212 -25.83 2.33 18.16
CA GLN A 212 -26.85 1.29 18.09
C GLN A 212 -26.47 0.13 17.17
N LYS A 213 -25.37 0.25 16.43
CA LYS A 213 -24.87 -0.75 15.47
C LYS A 213 -23.76 -1.61 16.10
N LYS A 214 -23.40 -2.71 15.44
CA LYS A 214 -22.34 -3.63 15.88
C LYS A 214 -20.96 -2.94 15.92
N ASN A 215 -20.11 -3.35 16.85
CA ASN A 215 -18.70 -2.94 17.07
C ASN A 215 -18.47 -1.81 18.09
N GLN A 216 -18.99 -2.03 19.31
CA GLN A 216 -18.87 -1.08 20.42
C GLN A 216 -17.40 -0.77 20.82
N VAL A 217 -16.47 -1.71 20.62
CA VAL A 217 -15.05 -1.55 21.00
C VAL A 217 -14.36 -0.48 20.16
N ALA A 218 -14.57 -0.47 18.85
CA ALA A 218 -14.02 0.57 17.97
C ALA A 218 -14.56 1.97 18.35
N TYR A 219 -15.81 2.05 18.75
CA TYR A 219 -16.41 3.34 19.15
C TYR A 219 -15.79 3.91 20.43
N LEU A 220 -15.28 3.07 21.35
CA LEU A 220 -14.53 3.53 22.50
C LEU A 220 -13.22 4.23 22.09
N THR A 221 -12.55 3.74 21.07
CA THR A 221 -11.34 4.38 20.52
C THR A 221 -11.65 5.78 19.98
N TYR A 222 -12.70 5.92 19.18
CA TYR A 222 -13.13 7.23 18.65
C TYR A 222 -13.61 8.19 19.75
N GLU A 223 -14.34 7.69 20.74
CA GLU A 223 -14.69 8.48 21.92
C GLU A 223 -13.44 8.98 22.65
N GLY A 224 -12.43 8.14 22.79
CA GLY A 224 -11.14 8.49 23.36
C GLY A 224 -10.44 9.61 22.58
N TYR A 225 -10.39 9.54 21.26
CA TYR A 225 -9.80 10.61 20.45
C TYR A 225 -10.57 11.92 20.51
N ILE A 226 -11.91 11.90 20.55
CA ILE A 226 -12.74 13.11 20.75
C ILE A 226 -12.43 13.74 22.11
N ARG A 227 -12.36 12.92 23.18
CA ARG A 227 -12.02 13.40 24.54
C ARG A 227 -10.62 13.99 24.60
N LEU A 228 -9.64 13.35 23.95
CA LEU A 228 -8.27 13.85 23.84
C LEU A 228 -8.24 15.22 23.16
N GLY A 229 -8.92 15.37 22.03
CA GLY A 229 -8.99 16.62 21.28
C GLY A 229 -9.63 17.76 22.08
N ARG A 230 -10.57 17.44 22.99
CA ARG A 230 -11.17 18.39 23.95
C ARG A 230 -10.31 18.60 25.21
N GLY A 231 -9.09 18.04 25.27
CA GLY A 231 -8.17 18.20 26.40
C GLY A 231 -8.43 17.29 27.59
N ASN A 232 -9.43 16.40 27.53
CA ASN A 232 -9.72 15.42 28.58
C ASN A 232 -8.83 14.18 28.45
N ARG A 233 -7.56 14.30 28.88
CA ARG A 233 -6.53 13.26 28.74
C ARG A 233 -6.86 11.98 29.55
N GLU A 234 -7.34 12.14 30.76
CA GLU A 234 -7.71 11.01 31.64
C GLU A 234 -8.93 10.26 31.08
N GLY A 235 -9.94 10.99 30.66
CA GLY A 235 -11.12 10.41 30.02
C GLY A 235 -10.81 9.73 28.70
N ALA A 236 -9.85 10.23 27.95
CA ALA A 236 -9.35 9.57 26.75
C ALA A 236 -8.70 8.22 27.11
N LEU A 237 -7.75 8.21 28.03
CA LEU A 237 -7.05 6.98 28.45
C LEU A 237 -8.05 5.92 28.95
N ALA A 238 -9.01 6.31 29.78
CA ALA A 238 -10.04 5.41 30.27
C ALA A 238 -10.86 4.76 29.14
N CYS A 239 -11.09 5.46 28.01
CA CYS A 239 -11.76 4.87 26.86
C CYS A 239 -10.92 3.79 26.18
N PHE A 240 -9.61 4.01 26.00
CA PHE A 240 -8.70 3.03 25.40
C PHE A 240 -8.48 1.82 26.31
N ASP A 241 -8.35 2.03 27.63
CA ASP A 241 -8.24 0.94 28.60
C ASP A 241 -9.48 0.04 28.56
N ARG A 242 -10.69 0.64 28.54
CA ARG A 242 -11.93 -0.11 28.38
C ARG A 242 -12.02 -0.85 27.03
N ALA A 243 -11.47 -0.29 25.95
CA ALA A 243 -11.43 -0.97 24.66
C ALA A 243 -10.56 -2.22 24.72
N ILE A 244 -9.41 -2.17 25.39
CA ILE A 244 -8.55 -3.31 25.63
C ILE A 244 -9.20 -4.33 26.57
N GLU A 245 -9.85 -3.89 27.67
CA GLU A 245 -10.57 -4.79 28.56
C GLU A 245 -11.67 -5.59 27.86
N GLN A 246 -12.37 -4.97 26.89
CA GLN A 246 -13.43 -5.62 26.12
C GLN A 246 -12.91 -6.51 24.98
N ALA A 247 -11.71 -6.25 24.47
CA ALA A 247 -11.08 -7.02 23.40
C ALA A 247 -9.58 -7.13 23.63
N PRO A 248 -9.12 -7.88 24.64
CA PRO A 248 -7.71 -7.97 25.02
C PRO A 248 -6.85 -8.63 23.95
N ASP A 249 -7.44 -9.49 23.11
CA ASP A 249 -6.76 -10.20 22.03
C ASP A 249 -6.78 -9.42 20.69
N ASP A 250 -7.43 -8.25 20.64
CA ASP A 250 -7.42 -7.37 19.46
C ASP A 250 -6.16 -6.48 19.48
N TRP A 251 -5.15 -6.88 18.72
CA TRP A 251 -3.87 -6.17 18.61
C TRP A 251 -4.03 -4.68 18.22
N VAL A 252 -5.07 -4.34 17.48
CA VAL A 252 -5.35 -2.97 17.02
C VAL A 252 -5.60 -2.03 18.20
N ARG A 253 -6.20 -2.53 19.28
CA ARG A 253 -6.49 -1.73 20.50
C ARG A 253 -5.20 -1.32 21.20
N TRP A 254 -4.23 -2.22 21.27
CA TRP A 254 -2.90 -1.94 21.81
C TRP A 254 -2.15 -0.92 20.94
N CYS A 255 -2.18 -1.08 19.61
CA CYS A 255 -1.57 -0.12 18.69
C CYS A 255 -2.13 1.29 18.89
N PHE A 256 -3.43 1.43 18.91
CA PHE A 256 -4.09 2.73 19.11
C PHE A 256 -3.84 3.33 20.51
N ARG A 257 -3.71 2.52 21.58
CA ARG A 257 -3.31 3.06 22.87
C ARG A 257 -1.84 3.48 22.87
N GLY A 258 -0.98 2.81 22.14
CA GLY A 258 0.38 3.25 21.86
C GLY A 258 0.41 4.64 21.21
N ASP A 259 -0.43 4.88 20.20
CA ASP A 259 -0.57 6.21 19.57
C ASP A 259 -1.05 7.26 20.57
N LEU A 260 -2.01 6.91 21.44
CA LEU A 260 -2.45 7.81 22.51
C LEU A 260 -1.31 8.15 23.45
N TYR A 261 -0.53 7.16 23.91
CA TYR A 261 0.61 7.38 24.77
C TYR A 261 1.67 8.28 24.14
N CYS A 262 1.96 8.13 22.84
CA CYS A 262 2.83 9.05 22.10
C CYS A 262 2.31 10.49 22.16
N ARG A 263 1.02 10.71 21.91
CA ARG A 263 0.38 12.05 21.98
C ARG A 263 0.39 12.63 23.39
N LEU A 264 0.43 11.80 24.42
CA LEU A 264 0.53 12.20 25.82
C LEU A 264 1.97 12.38 26.32
N GLY A 265 2.98 12.08 25.49
CA GLY A 265 4.41 12.10 25.85
C GLY A 265 4.83 10.94 26.76
N ARG A 266 4.02 9.87 26.83
CA ARG A 266 4.26 8.66 27.64
C ARG A 266 4.94 7.60 26.77
N THR A 267 6.20 7.86 26.44
CA THR A 267 6.92 7.11 25.39
C THR A 267 7.21 5.66 25.77
N GLU A 268 7.54 5.39 27.04
CA GLU A 268 7.84 4.01 27.51
C GLU A 268 6.60 3.12 27.43
N GLU A 269 5.44 3.64 27.78
CA GLU A 269 4.18 2.91 27.68
C GLU A 269 3.78 2.71 26.20
N ALA A 270 4.06 3.69 25.35
CA ALA A 270 3.84 3.56 23.91
C ALA A 270 4.69 2.42 23.31
N ILE A 271 5.97 2.36 23.68
CA ILE A 271 6.90 1.30 23.25
C ILE A 271 6.36 -0.07 23.66
N ALA A 272 5.93 -0.21 24.92
CA ALA A 272 5.40 -1.48 25.42
C ALA A 272 4.14 -1.93 24.65
N ASP A 273 3.22 -0.99 24.38
CA ASP A 273 1.97 -1.28 23.66
C ASP A 273 2.22 -1.62 22.17
N TYR A 274 3.14 -0.94 21.50
CA TYR A 274 3.46 -1.26 20.10
C TYR A 274 4.13 -2.63 19.95
N TRP A 275 5.08 -3.00 20.83
CA TRP A 275 5.65 -4.34 20.83
C TRP A 275 4.57 -5.39 21.12
N LYS A 276 3.72 -5.15 22.12
CA LYS A 276 2.60 -6.05 22.44
C LYS A 276 1.66 -6.22 21.25
N SER A 277 1.31 -5.12 20.58
CA SER A 277 0.48 -5.13 19.37
C SER A 277 1.10 -5.98 18.25
N TYR A 278 2.41 -5.86 18.02
CA TYR A 278 3.09 -6.61 16.97
C TYR A 278 3.19 -8.11 17.31
N GLU A 279 3.58 -8.45 18.55
CA GLU A 279 3.84 -9.83 18.99
C GLU A 279 2.58 -10.70 19.03
N MET A 280 1.40 -10.10 19.26
CA MET A 280 0.15 -10.87 19.38
C MET A 280 -0.58 -11.08 18.06
N GLN A 281 -0.09 -10.52 16.96
CA GLN A 281 -0.70 -10.73 15.63
C GLN A 281 -0.45 -12.14 15.10
N GLU A 282 -1.48 -12.69 14.45
CA GLU A 282 -1.31 -13.86 13.58
C GLU A 282 -0.61 -13.46 12.27
N LYS A 283 0.12 -14.40 11.68
CA LYS A 283 0.77 -14.17 10.37
C LYS A 283 -0.26 -14.14 9.22
N PRO A 284 -0.11 -13.24 8.23
CA PRO A 284 0.93 -12.23 8.09
C PRO A 284 0.68 -11.00 8.98
N ARG A 285 1.71 -10.58 9.73
CA ARG A 285 1.63 -9.46 10.67
C ARG A 285 1.79 -8.11 9.97
N ILE A 286 1.03 -7.13 10.43
CA ILE A 286 1.12 -5.73 9.99
C ILE A 286 2.23 -5.03 10.80
N VAL A 287 3.00 -4.17 10.15
CA VAL A 287 4.23 -3.57 10.70
C VAL A 287 4.05 -2.14 11.22
N ASP A 288 2.82 -1.61 11.28
CA ASP A 288 2.57 -0.22 11.70
C ASP A 288 3.18 0.11 13.07
N GLY A 289 3.06 -0.82 14.04
CA GLY A 289 3.68 -0.69 15.35
C GLY A 289 5.22 -0.64 15.27
N LEU A 290 5.85 -1.43 14.39
CA LEU A 290 7.30 -1.40 14.18
C LEU A 290 7.75 -0.07 13.58
N LEU A 291 6.99 0.50 12.63
CA LEU A 291 7.33 1.80 12.03
C LEU A 291 7.25 2.92 13.08
N SER A 292 6.24 2.88 13.96
CA SER A 292 6.12 3.82 15.07
C SER A 292 7.29 3.68 16.06
N LEU A 293 7.68 2.46 16.40
CA LEU A 293 8.86 2.18 17.24
C LEU A 293 10.15 2.71 16.63
N ALA A 294 10.37 2.50 15.33
CA ALA A 294 11.54 3.01 14.63
C ALA A 294 11.64 4.54 14.73
N GLN A 295 10.51 5.26 14.55
CA GLN A 295 10.46 6.72 14.69
C GLN A 295 10.75 7.18 16.12
N ILE A 296 10.22 6.49 17.13
CA ILE A 296 10.48 6.81 18.54
C ILE A 296 11.98 6.67 18.84
N TYR A 297 12.58 5.54 18.51
CA TYR A 297 13.99 5.29 18.77
C TYR A 297 14.93 6.21 17.97
N GLU A 298 14.55 6.58 16.74
CA GLU A 298 15.26 7.60 15.96
C GLU A 298 15.27 8.97 16.66
N GLN A 299 14.12 9.42 17.18
CA GLN A 299 14.01 10.68 17.92
C GLN A 299 14.80 10.66 19.23
N GLN A 300 14.81 9.53 19.93
CA GLN A 300 15.58 9.33 21.16
C GLN A 300 17.07 9.07 20.91
N LYS A 301 17.49 8.86 19.64
CA LYS A 301 18.84 8.44 19.24
C LYS A 301 19.28 7.10 19.85
N GLU A 302 18.32 6.25 20.15
CA GLU A 302 18.52 4.90 20.66
C GLU A 302 18.80 3.92 19.51
N TYR A 303 19.94 4.13 18.84
CA TYR A 303 20.28 3.45 17.58
C TYR A 303 20.27 1.93 17.67
N ALA A 304 20.70 1.36 18.80
CA ALA A 304 20.68 -0.08 18.99
C ALA A 304 19.25 -0.66 19.00
N GLN A 305 18.31 0.06 19.60
CA GLN A 305 16.90 -0.33 19.62
C GLN A 305 16.26 -0.12 18.25
N GLU A 306 16.60 0.97 17.55
CA GLU A 306 16.13 1.21 16.18
C GLU A 306 16.56 0.08 15.23
N ILE A 307 17.82 -0.40 15.33
CA ILE A 307 18.32 -1.54 14.55
C ILE A 307 17.46 -2.78 14.82
N ARG A 308 17.18 -3.12 16.09
CA ARG A 308 16.32 -4.27 16.43
C ARG A 308 14.96 -4.20 15.79
N VAL A 309 14.36 -3.01 15.70
CA VAL A 309 13.07 -2.82 15.03
C VAL A 309 13.19 -3.10 13.54
N TRP A 310 14.20 -2.56 12.87
CA TRP A 310 14.42 -2.80 11.45
C TRP A 310 14.76 -4.26 11.14
N GLU A 311 15.47 -4.96 12.01
CA GLU A 311 15.70 -6.40 11.90
C GLU A 311 14.39 -7.20 12.04
N ALA A 312 13.52 -6.84 13.00
CA ALA A 312 12.19 -7.43 13.14
C ALA A 312 11.33 -7.20 11.90
N TYR A 313 11.44 -6.04 11.26
CA TYR A 313 10.75 -5.75 10.02
C TYR A 313 11.28 -6.61 8.86
N LEU A 314 12.62 -6.75 8.71
CA LEU A 314 13.19 -7.65 7.70
C LEU A 314 12.78 -9.11 7.92
N GLU A 315 12.69 -9.54 9.17
CA GLU A 315 12.19 -10.88 9.51
C GLU A 315 10.72 -11.04 9.14
N ASN A 316 9.88 -10.03 9.41
CA ASN A 316 8.49 -10.01 8.99
C ASN A 316 8.35 -10.16 7.47
N LEU A 317 9.09 -9.37 6.68
CA LEU A 317 9.08 -9.47 5.22
C LEU A 317 9.45 -10.87 4.74
N ARG A 318 10.45 -11.50 5.37
CA ARG A 318 10.90 -12.85 5.02
C ARG A 318 9.89 -13.93 5.42
N GLU A 319 9.42 -13.91 6.66
CA GLU A 319 8.64 -14.99 7.26
C GLU A 319 7.14 -14.89 6.97
N ASP A 320 6.61 -13.68 6.90
CA ASP A 320 5.18 -13.44 6.76
C ASP A 320 4.79 -13.16 5.30
N TYR A 321 5.67 -12.49 4.54
CA TYR A 321 5.41 -12.09 3.15
C TYR A 321 6.29 -12.79 2.12
N HIS A 322 7.19 -13.68 2.54
CA HIS A 322 8.12 -14.46 1.69
C HIS A 322 8.98 -13.57 0.77
N THR A 323 9.22 -12.32 1.19
CA THR A 323 10.00 -11.33 0.45
C THR A 323 11.40 -11.25 1.00
N ILE A 324 12.40 -11.65 0.19
CA ILE A 324 13.81 -11.79 0.62
C ILE A 324 14.76 -10.82 -0.07
N SER A 325 14.29 -10.10 -1.09
CA SER A 325 15.09 -9.15 -1.88
C SER A 325 14.17 -8.09 -2.49
N GLY A 326 14.75 -6.99 -2.91
CA GLY A 326 14.04 -5.89 -3.56
C GLY A 326 14.50 -4.53 -3.04
N PRO A 327 14.11 -3.43 -3.73
CA PRO A 327 14.55 -2.07 -3.38
C PRO A 327 14.22 -1.68 -1.94
N HIS A 328 13.06 -2.08 -1.44
CA HIS A 328 12.63 -1.80 -0.07
C HIS A 328 13.51 -2.49 0.97
N ILE A 329 13.82 -3.78 0.78
CA ILE A 329 14.73 -4.53 1.67
C ILE A 329 16.13 -3.93 1.66
N GLU A 330 16.64 -3.54 0.49
CA GLU A 330 17.95 -2.90 0.38
C GLU A 330 17.98 -1.50 1.03
N GLU A 331 16.87 -0.79 1.05
CA GLU A 331 16.74 0.48 1.78
C GLU A 331 16.85 0.26 3.29
N ILE A 332 16.13 -0.73 3.82
CA ILE A 332 16.19 -1.08 5.26
C ILE A 332 17.61 -1.53 5.65
N ARG A 333 18.25 -2.38 4.85
CA ARG A 333 19.63 -2.82 5.09
C ARG A 333 20.62 -1.65 5.12
N ARG A 334 20.48 -0.70 4.18
CA ARG A 334 21.28 0.54 4.18
C ARG A 334 21.03 1.39 5.42
N ARG A 335 19.77 1.45 5.90
CA ARG A 335 19.44 2.14 7.14
C ARG A 335 20.16 1.51 8.34
N ILE A 336 20.07 0.19 8.50
CA ILE A 336 20.77 -0.57 9.56
C ILE A 336 22.27 -0.29 9.51
N ALA A 337 22.91 -0.45 8.34
CA ALA A 337 24.34 -0.21 8.20
C ALA A 337 24.75 1.25 8.51
N SER A 338 23.87 2.20 8.30
CA SER A 338 24.09 3.61 8.69
C SER A 338 23.99 3.81 10.20
N LEU A 339 23.08 3.12 10.88
CA LEU A 339 22.90 3.19 12.31
C LEU A 339 24.04 2.50 13.09
N GLU A 340 24.52 1.36 12.60
CA GLU A 340 25.70 0.66 13.16
C GLU A 340 26.92 1.57 13.23
N LYS A 341 27.15 2.40 12.18
CA LYS A 341 28.26 3.37 12.18
C LYS A 341 28.12 4.49 13.22
N LYS A 342 26.90 4.72 13.75
CA LYS A 342 26.67 5.73 14.80
C LYS A 342 26.88 5.18 16.20
N ILE A 343 26.93 3.86 16.36
CA ILE A 343 27.16 3.16 17.63
C ILE A 343 28.66 2.92 17.85
N MET A 344 29.42 2.74 16.76
CA MET A 344 30.89 2.61 16.79
C MET A 344 31.55 3.96 17.06
#